data_4b9b76278c41cc705df22615888cbdb3
#
_entry.id   4b9b76278c41cc705df22615888cbdb3
#
_cell.length_a   1.000
_cell.length_b   1.000
_cell.length_c   1.000
_cell.angle_alpha   90.00
_cell.angle_beta   90.00
_cell.angle_gamma   90.00
#
_symmetry.space_group_name_H-M   'P 1'
#
loop_
_entity.id
_entity.type
_entity.pdbx_description
1 polymer ?
#
loop_
_entity_poly.entity_id
_entity_poly.type
_entity_poly.pdbx_seq_one_letter_code
_entity_poly.pdbx_strand_id
1 'polypeptide(L)'
;MTPEEALQRHWGYGTFKPLQREAVEAALAGRDCLVVLPTGGGKSLCYQLPAALGRGLVLVVSPLIALMDDQVAAAREAGLAADALHSNLEADHRSEAYRRLAAGQTDLLYVSPERLLVGDLLEDVAGRLILIAVDEAHCVSHWGHEVRPKYRRLAEILERFPKAARMALTATATPAVQEDVCAQLALRGPVRFIGHPDRPNLVYRAFPRRDQSAQVLEVVRRHPGEGGIVYVQTRKDVERLAAKLEGEGVSCAAYHAGLPAERRRRAQDDFVHERLDVVVATIAFGMGIDRSNVRYVVHANTPRSVEHYQQESGRAGRDGGPADCVLLFAASDLALHRALALKDGALAPERQRALERQLREIGRYAVAPVCRHRLLAEHFGAPYPAEGASRDGESCAACDVCLGETKSLSAEDALLTAKQVLSGAWRTGGRFGTGYVVNLLLGRGDERLTRNGHDSLQVFGLLKGSGEAAVRSWIDQLIVQGVLEVSEQREYPLLRITEAGKALCRDEGTVRLGVPAPPAARGRKRPKALRKGLASEMSPDEELFERLRQLRRLISERLGVPPYVVFHDSALVEMSALKPKTREALRGVKGVGDRKLERYGTAFLDVISGRPPESAASRSS
;
A
#
# COMPACT_ATOMS: atom_id res chain seq x y z
N MET A 1 -0.89 -35.54 -5.92
CA MET A 1 -1.38 -34.24 -6.41
C MET A 1 -0.16 -33.35 -6.67
N THR A 2 -0.04 -32.80 -7.86
CA THR A 2 1.03 -31.86 -8.23
C THR A 2 0.69 -30.45 -7.69
N PRO A 3 1.66 -29.53 -7.61
CA PRO A 3 1.38 -28.14 -7.24
C PRO A 3 0.33 -27.47 -8.14
N GLU A 4 0.33 -27.74 -9.44
CA GLU A 4 -0.63 -27.23 -10.42
C GLU A 4 -2.04 -27.77 -10.18
N GLU A 5 -2.14 -29.07 -9.92
CA GLU A 5 -3.43 -29.71 -9.59
C GLU A 5 -4.01 -29.14 -8.28
N ALA A 6 -3.16 -28.91 -7.27
CA ALA A 6 -3.58 -28.29 -6.02
C ALA A 6 -4.02 -26.84 -6.23
N LEU A 7 -3.26 -26.06 -7.04
CA LEU A 7 -3.59 -24.68 -7.38
C LEU A 7 -4.95 -24.57 -8.06
N GLN A 8 -5.21 -25.42 -9.05
CA GLN A 8 -6.50 -25.47 -9.75
C GLN A 8 -7.64 -25.90 -8.84
N ARG A 9 -7.44 -26.96 -8.05
CA ARG A 9 -8.46 -27.53 -7.19
C ARG A 9 -8.91 -26.56 -6.09
N HIS A 10 -7.96 -25.96 -5.39
CA HIS A 10 -8.24 -25.16 -4.20
C HIS A 10 -8.54 -23.69 -4.52
N TRP A 11 -7.86 -23.11 -5.52
CA TRP A 11 -7.99 -21.68 -5.84
C TRP A 11 -8.58 -21.39 -7.22
N GLY A 12 -8.71 -22.40 -8.10
CA GLY A 12 -9.23 -22.22 -9.47
C GLY A 12 -8.27 -21.47 -10.39
N TYR A 13 -6.97 -21.50 -10.10
CA TYR A 13 -5.94 -20.87 -10.96
C TYR A 13 -5.23 -21.93 -11.78
N GLY A 14 -5.24 -21.78 -13.12
CA GLY A 14 -4.54 -22.69 -14.03
C GLY A 14 -3.04 -22.49 -14.09
N THR A 15 -2.53 -21.35 -13.63
CA THR A 15 -1.11 -20.98 -13.68
C THR A 15 -0.68 -20.22 -12.45
N PHE A 16 0.57 -20.41 -12.04
CA PHE A 16 1.21 -19.60 -11.00
C PHE A 16 1.50 -18.18 -11.50
N LYS A 17 1.48 -17.22 -10.57
CA LYS A 17 2.12 -15.92 -10.80
C LYS A 17 3.65 -16.08 -10.78
N PRO A 18 4.40 -15.15 -11.38
CA PRO A 18 5.87 -15.23 -11.38
C PRO A 18 6.46 -15.47 -9.98
N LEU A 19 7.44 -16.33 -9.88
CA LEU A 19 8.18 -16.74 -8.67
C LEU A 19 7.38 -17.54 -7.62
N GLN A 20 6.06 -17.69 -7.76
CA GLN A 20 5.27 -18.46 -6.80
C GLN A 20 5.61 -19.95 -6.85
N ARG A 21 5.70 -20.52 -8.07
CA ARG A 21 6.01 -21.94 -8.26
C ARG A 21 7.36 -22.29 -7.65
N GLU A 22 8.37 -21.52 -8.01
CA GLU A 22 9.74 -21.71 -7.57
C GLU A 22 9.87 -21.61 -6.04
N ALA A 23 9.14 -20.66 -5.41
CA ALA A 23 9.10 -20.52 -3.96
C ALA A 23 8.43 -21.73 -3.27
N VAL A 24 7.33 -22.24 -3.83
CA VAL A 24 6.65 -23.45 -3.35
C VAL A 24 7.56 -24.67 -3.47
N GLU A 25 8.18 -24.88 -4.62
CA GLU A 25 9.09 -26.00 -4.87
C GLU A 25 10.33 -25.96 -3.95
N ALA A 26 10.87 -24.76 -3.68
CA ALA A 26 11.97 -24.60 -2.74
C ALA A 26 11.55 -25.01 -1.31
N ALA A 27 10.38 -24.58 -0.86
CA ALA A 27 9.85 -24.95 0.46
C ALA A 27 9.60 -26.48 0.56
N LEU A 28 9.02 -27.09 -0.46
CA LEU A 28 8.77 -28.53 -0.51
C LEU A 28 10.05 -29.36 -0.56
N ALA A 29 11.13 -28.79 -1.08
CA ALA A 29 12.47 -29.39 -1.10
C ALA A 29 13.25 -29.16 0.22
N GLY A 30 12.64 -28.57 1.25
CA GLY A 30 13.27 -28.29 2.54
C GLY A 30 14.28 -27.15 2.51
N ARG A 31 14.29 -26.30 1.47
CA ARG A 31 15.24 -25.18 1.35
C ARG A 31 14.67 -23.91 1.98
N ASP A 32 15.52 -23.21 2.71
CA ASP A 32 15.17 -21.90 3.24
C ASP A 32 15.07 -20.88 2.09
N CYS A 33 14.11 -19.94 2.19
CA CYS A 33 13.92 -18.95 1.15
C CYS A 33 13.46 -17.58 1.70
N LEU A 34 13.85 -16.53 0.95
CA LEU A 34 13.33 -15.17 1.09
C LEU A 34 12.42 -14.86 -0.12
N VAL A 35 11.17 -14.53 0.16
CA VAL A 35 10.15 -14.22 -0.85
C VAL A 35 9.74 -12.76 -0.73
N VAL A 36 10.15 -11.93 -1.65
CA VAL A 36 9.76 -10.51 -1.74
C VAL A 36 8.83 -10.36 -2.94
N LEU A 37 7.54 -10.29 -2.71
CA LEU A 37 6.53 -10.12 -3.77
C LEU A 37 5.65 -8.92 -3.43
N PRO A 38 5.33 -8.06 -4.41
CA PRO A 38 4.51 -6.87 -4.16
C PRO A 38 3.14 -7.25 -3.57
N THR A 39 2.48 -6.29 -2.93
CA THR A 39 1.10 -6.49 -2.46
C THR A 39 0.20 -6.91 -3.62
N GLY A 40 -0.61 -7.95 -3.42
CA GLY A 40 -1.39 -8.58 -4.50
C GLY A 40 -0.58 -9.59 -5.34
N GLY A 41 0.72 -9.79 -5.08
CA GLY A 41 1.57 -10.79 -5.73
C GLY A 41 1.26 -12.25 -5.33
N GLY A 42 0.39 -12.44 -4.33
CA GLY A 42 -0.05 -13.78 -3.89
C GLY A 42 0.95 -14.48 -2.98
N LYS A 43 1.62 -13.75 -2.08
CA LYS A 43 2.57 -14.29 -1.08
C LYS A 43 1.99 -15.44 -0.26
N SER A 44 0.72 -15.32 0.18
CA SER A 44 0.09 -16.33 1.03
C SER A 44 0.02 -17.70 0.36
N LEU A 45 -0.11 -17.75 -0.97
CA LEU A 45 -0.11 -19.00 -1.72
C LEU A 45 1.20 -19.77 -1.57
N CYS A 46 2.34 -19.09 -1.42
CA CYS A 46 3.65 -19.73 -1.31
C CYS A 46 3.77 -20.64 -0.08
N TYR A 47 3.03 -20.35 1.00
CA TYR A 47 2.99 -21.22 2.19
C TYR A 47 1.67 -22.00 2.33
N GLN A 48 0.57 -21.54 1.75
CA GLN A 48 -0.71 -22.26 1.80
C GLN A 48 -0.70 -23.49 0.89
N LEU A 49 -0.07 -23.44 -0.27
CA LEU A 49 -0.04 -24.54 -1.21
C LEU A 49 0.75 -25.75 -0.67
N PRO A 50 1.91 -25.62 -0.01
CA PRO A 50 2.54 -26.72 0.71
C PRO A 50 1.63 -27.41 1.72
N ALA A 51 0.80 -26.66 2.47
CA ALA A 51 -0.22 -27.23 3.36
C ALA A 51 -1.31 -28.01 2.60
N ALA A 52 -1.79 -27.46 1.47
CA ALA A 52 -2.81 -28.13 0.63
C ALA A 52 -2.34 -29.47 0.04
N LEU A 53 -1.03 -29.68 -0.08
CA LEU A 53 -0.46 -30.94 -0.56
C LEU A 53 -0.42 -32.03 0.52
N GLY A 54 -0.78 -31.73 1.78
CA GLY A 54 -0.92 -32.70 2.87
C GLY A 54 0.38 -33.40 3.29
N ARG A 55 1.54 -32.75 3.07
CA ARG A 55 2.86 -33.35 3.40
C ARG A 55 3.26 -33.15 4.85
N GLY A 56 2.51 -32.34 5.61
CA GLY A 56 2.78 -32.02 7.00
C GLY A 56 2.21 -30.67 7.40
N LEU A 57 2.54 -30.21 8.60
CA LEU A 57 2.07 -28.94 9.15
C LEU A 57 2.90 -27.77 8.61
N VAL A 58 2.23 -26.73 8.16
CA VAL A 58 2.80 -25.42 7.86
C VAL A 58 2.47 -24.45 8.99
N LEU A 59 3.47 -23.89 9.63
CA LEU A 59 3.35 -22.86 10.65
C LEU A 59 3.59 -21.48 10.04
N VAL A 60 2.65 -20.56 10.22
CA VAL A 60 2.76 -19.17 9.73
C VAL A 60 2.83 -18.23 10.92
N VAL A 61 3.96 -17.55 11.06
CA VAL A 61 4.14 -16.50 12.07
C VAL A 61 3.73 -15.17 11.46
N SER A 62 2.67 -14.55 12.00
CA SER A 62 2.17 -13.26 11.52
C SER A 62 2.06 -12.25 12.66
N PRO A 63 2.41 -10.96 12.43
CA PRO A 63 2.30 -9.92 13.45
C PRO A 63 0.87 -9.38 13.63
N LEU A 64 -0.10 -9.86 12.83
CA LEU A 64 -1.37 -9.21 12.60
C LEU A 64 -2.54 -10.14 12.94
N ILE A 65 -3.03 -10.02 14.17
CA ILE A 65 -4.13 -10.86 14.67
C ILE A 65 -5.38 -10.76 13.78
N ALA A 66 -5.80 -9.55 13.43
CA ALA A 66 -6.98 -9.35 12.57
C ALA A 66 -6.83 -10.01 11.18
N LEU A 67 -5.61 -10.01 10.62
CA LEU A 67 -5.34 -10.67 9.34
C LEU A 67 -5.35 -12.19 9.46
N MET A 68 -4.98 -12.75 10.62
CA MET A 68 -4.98 -14.20 10.81
C MET A 68 -6.36 -14.80 10.67
N ASP A 69 -7.38 -14.16 11.26
CA ASP A 69 -8.76 -14.66 11.20
C ASP A 69 -9.30 -14.65 9.76
N ASP A 70 -9.03 -13.58 9.01
CA ASP A 70 -9.38 -13.48 7.59
C ASP A 70 -8.65 -14.52 6.74
N GLN A 71 -7.35 -14.74 7.00
CA GLN A 71 -6.55 -15.75 6.30
C GLN A 71 -7.02 -17.17 6.60
N VAL A 72 -7.38 -17.47 7.85
CA VAL A 72 -7.96 -18.75 8.22
C VAL A 72 -9.30 -18.98 7.53
N ALA A 73 -10.18 -17.97 7.51
CA ALA A 73 -11.45 -18.04 6.81
C ALA A 73 -11.26 -18.32 5.31
N ALA A 74 -10.36 -17.58 4.66
CA ALA A 74 -10.05 -17.76 3.25
C ALA A 74 -9.41 -19.13 2.95
N ALA A 75 -8.53 -19.63 3.83
CA ALA A 75 -7.91 -20.94 3.69
C ALA A 75 -8.94 -22.07 3.83
N ARG A 76 -9.86 -21.96 4.81
CA ARG A 76 -10.96 -22.91 4.99
C ARG A 76 -11.91 -22.92 3.80
N GLU A 77 -12.23 -21.76 3.23
CA GLU A 77 -13.02 -21.66 2.00
C GLU A 77 -12.31 -22.31 0.80
N ALA A 78 -10.99 -22.22 0.75
CA ALA A 78 -10.21 -22.97 -0.24
C ALA A 78 -10.11 -24.48 0.04
N GLY A 79 -10.62 -24.95 1.19
CA GLY A 79 -10.65 -26.36 1.54
C GLY A 79 -9.44 -26.86 2.34
N LEU A 80 -8.68 -25.96 2.97
CA LEU A 80 -7.59 -26.33 3.85
C LEU A 80 -8.06 -26.47 5.31
N ALA A 81 -7.45 -27.37 6.05
CA ALA A 81 -7.62 -27.46 7.50
C ALA A 81 -6.73 -26.42 8.19
N ALA A 82 -7.27 -25.22 8.38
CA ALA A 82 -6.53 -24.07 8.91
C ALA A 82 -7.05 -23.64 10.27
N ASP A 83 -6.14 -23.25 11.17
CA ASP A 83 -6.43 -22.70 12.50
C ASP A 83 -5.54 -21.49 12.82
N ALA A 84 -5.95 -20.69 13.81
CA ALA A 84 -5.14 -19.62 14.36
C ALA A 84 -5.00 -19.74 15.88
N LEU A 85 -3.84 -19.30 16.41
CA LEU A 85 -3.59 -19.19 17.85
C LEU A 85 -3.00 -17.81 18.17
N HIS A 86 -3.80 -16.95 18.79
CA HIS A 86 -3.41 -15.59 19.20
C HIS A 86 -4.11 -15.16 20.50
N SER A 87 -3.68 -14.02 21.05
CA SER A 87 -4.14 -13.54 22.38
C SER A 87 -5.63 -13.18 22.44
N ASN A 88 -6.25 -12.83 21.33
CA ASN A 88 -7.64 -12.36 21.27
C ASN A 88 -8.65 -13.50 21.04
N LEU A 89 -8.17 -14.76 20.91
CA LEU A 89 -9.08 -15.90 20.75
C LEU A 89 -9.85 -16.19 22.04
N GLU A 90 -11.15 -16.40 21.91
CA GLU A 90 -11.97 -16.88 23.01
C GLU A 90 -11.49 -18.26 23.51
N ALA A 91 -11.72 -18.54 24.80
CA ALA A 91 -11.19 -19.76 25.43
C ALA A 91 -11.64 -21.05 24.73
N ASP A 92 -12.90 -21.12 24.30
CA ASP A 92 -13.50 -22.28 23.65
C ASP A 92 -12.89 -22.51 22.26
N HIS A 93 -12.78 -21.46 21.45
CA HIS A 93 -12.16 -21.52 20.13
C HIS A 93 -10.67 -21.90 20.22
N ARG A 94 -9.98 -21.40 21.24
CA ARG A 94 -8.57 -21.75 21.49
C ARG A 94 -8.42 -23.22 21.85
N SER A 95 -9.28 -23.73 22.75
CA SER A 95 -9.28 -25.15 23.17
C SER A 95 -9.59 -26.07 22.00
N GLU A 96 -10.51 -25.68 21.12
CA GLU A 96 -10.85 -26.42 19.91
C GLU A 96 -9.68 -26.46 18.92
N ALA A 97 -8.99 -25.32 18.69
CA ALA A 97 -7.82 -25.26 17.82
C ALA A 97 -6.70 -26.17 18.34
N TYR A 98 -6.44 -26.19 19.67
CA TYR A 98 -5.47 -27.11 20.26
C TYR A 98 -5.88 -28.59 20.11
N ARG A 99 -7.15 -28.92 20.28
CA ARG A 99 -7.66 -30.29 20.08
C ARG A 99 -7.43 -30.77 18.65
N ARG A 100 -7.79 -29.95 17.64
CA ARG A 100 -7.55 -30.27 16.23
C ARG A 100 -6.08 -30.41 15.90
N LEU A 101 -5.24 -29.54 16.43
CA LEU A 101 -3.80 -29.57 16.23
C LEU A 101 -3.19 -30.86 16.81
N ALA A 102 -3.54 -31.23 18.04
CA ALA A 102 -3.08 -32.46 18.70
C ALA A 102 -3.59 -33.72 17.98
N ALA A 103 -4.82 -33.69 17.46
CA ALA A 103 -5.39 -34.78 16.66
C ALA A 103 -4.80 -34.90 15.25
N GLY A 104 -3.89 -34.01 14.86
CA GLY A 104 -3.31 -34.01 13.52
C GLY A 104 -4.24 -33.52 12.40
N GLN A 105 -5.30 -32.83 12.75
CA GLN A 105 -6.36 -32.38 11.84
C GLN A 105 -6.12 -30.94 11.31
N THR A 106 -4.99 -30.32 11.66
CA THR A 106 -4.58 -28.99 11.17
C THR A 106 -3.39 -29.14 10.24
N ASP A 107 -3.50 -28.60 9.04
CA ASP A 107 -2.43 -28.57 8.02
C ASP A 107 -1.75 -27.18 7.97
N LEU A 108 -2.48 -26.12 8.34
CA LEU A 108 -2.02 -24.74 8.30
C LEU A 108 -2.35 -24.05 9.62
N LEU A 109 -1.32 -23.63 10.38
CA LEU A 109 -1.49 -22.97 11.66
C LEU A 109 -0.91 -21.55 11.62
N TYR A 110 -1.77 -20.54 11.81
CA TYR A 110 -1.35 -19.17 12.01
C TYR A 110 -1.09 -18.90 13.50
N VAL A 111 0.02 -18.25 13.82
CA VAL A 111 0.39 -17.97 15.21
C VAL A 111 1.00 -16.58 15.35
N SER A 112 0.66 -15.87 16.44
CA SER A 112 1.34 -14.61 16.75
C SER A 112 2.72 -14.88 17.35
N PRO A 113 3.72 -13.99 17.14
CA PRO A 113 5.06 -14.14 17.74
C PRO A 113 5.02 -14.28 19.25
N GLU A 114 4.10 -13.53 19.89
CA GLU A 114 3.90 -13.57 21.33
C GLU A 114 3.49 -14.96 21.82
N ARG A 115 2.59 -15.59 21.09
CA ARG A 115 2.08 -16.91 21.45
C ARG A 115 3.10 -18.00 21.18
N LEU A 116 3.91 -17.83 20.15
CA LEU A 116 4.97 -18.77 19.80
C LEU A 116 6.10 -18.80 20.84
N LEU A 117 6.32 -17.68 21.55
CA LEU A 117 7.34 -17.55 22.58
C LEU A 117 6.89 -18.08 23.96
N VAL A 118 5.62 -18.46 24.11
CA VAL A 118 5.06 -18.90 25.41
C VAL A 118 4.50 -20.31 25.29
N GLY A 119 5.06 -21.27 26.06
CA GLY A 119 4.56 -22.62 26.21
C GLY A 119 5.14 -23.64 25.22
N ASP A 120 4.65 -24.87 25.29
CA ASP A 120 5.21 -26.07 24.64
C ASP A 120 4.54 -26.37 23.28
N LEU A 121 3.77 -25.41 22.74
CA LEU A 121 3.03 -25.54 21.46
C LEU A 121 3.85 -26.21 20.34
N LEU A 122 5.14 -25.87 20.29
CA LEU A 122 6.02 -26.33 19.22
C LEU A 122 6.54 -27.77 19.44
N GLU A 123 6.60 -28.23 20.67
CA GLU A 123 7.02 -29.61 20.97
C GLU A 123 6.00 -30.62 20.47
N ASP A 124 4.72 -30.31 20.64
CA ASP A 124 3.60 -31.15 20.18
C ASP A 124 3.54 -31.31 18.65
N VAL A 125 4.06 -30.34 17.90
CA VAL A 125 3.97 -30.32 16.43
C VAL A 125 5.29 -30.59 15.70
N ALA A 126 6.40 -30.69 16.42
CA ALA A 126 7.76 -30.80 15.86
C ALA A 126 7.93 -31.91 14.81
N GLY A 127 7.30 -33.07 15.04
CA GLY A 127 7.39 -34.23 14.15
C GLY A 127 6.64 -34.08 12.82
N ARG A 128 5.73 -33.12 12.73
CA ARG A 128 4.88 -32.88 11.55
C ARG A 128 5.25 -31.59 10.79
N LEU A 129 6.08 -30.75 11.39
CA LEU A 129 6.41 -29.43 10.88
C LEU A 129 7.33 -29.52 9.67
N ILE A 130 6.84 -29.10 8.50
CA ILE A 130 7.59 -29.10 7.24
C ILE A 130 8.07 -27.70 6.83
N LEU A 131 7.34 -26.66 7.22
CA LEU A 131 7.63 -25.26 6.84
C LEU A 131 7.26 -24.32 7.97
N ILE A 132 8.15 -23.36 8.26
CA ILE A 132 7.88 -22.19 9.10
C ILE A 132 7.94 -20.96 8.21
N ALA A 133 6.80 -20.35 7.94
CA ALA A 133 6.67 -19.12 7.19
C ALA A 133 6.60 -17.92 8.14
N VAL A 134 7.45 -16.93 7.94
CA VAL A 134 7.45 -15.65 8.67
C VAL A 134 6.88 -14.59 7.75
N ASP A 135 5.62 -14.23 7.96
CA ASP A 135 4.97 -13.18 7.18
C ASP A 135 5.33 -11.80 7.73
N GLU A 136 5.27 -10.79 6.85
CA GLU A 136 5.76 -9.42 7.11
C GLU A 136 7.18 -9.42 7.72
N ALA A 137 8.07 -10.23 7.15
CA ALA A 137 9.41 -10.47 7.65
C ALA A 137 10.27 -9.19 7.77
N HIS A 138 9.91 -8.10 7.08
CA HIS A 138 10.56 -6.80 7.27
C HIS A 138 10.48 -6.28 8.72
N CYS A 139 9.53 -6.78 9.53
CA CYS A 139 9.40 -6.44 10.95
C CYS A 139 10.58 -6.92 11.82
N VAL A 140 11.39 -7.88 11.37
CA VAL A 140 12.60 -8.33 12.10
C VAL A 140 13.76 -7.38 11.89
N SER A 141 13.81 -6.68 10.75
CA SER A 141 14.95 -5.89 10.32
C SER A 141 15.12 -4.61 11.13
N HIS A 142 16.38 -4.31 11.49
CA HIS A 142 16.78 -3.03 12.10
C HIS A 142 16.55 -1.84 11.15
N TRP A 143 16.63 -2.09 9.85
CA TRP A 143 16.46 -1.12 8.77
C TRP A 143 15.00 -1.09 8.24
N GLY A 144 14.16 -2.01 8.72
CA GLY A 144 12.74 -2.06 8.38
C GLY A 144 11.98 -0.86 8.94
N HIS A 145 10.90 -0.51 8.27
CA HIS A 145 10.06 0.62 8.67
C HIS A 145 9.21 0.35 9.93
N GLU A 146 9.01 -0.93 10.30
CA GLU A 146 8.26 -1.39 11.48
C GLU A 146 9.01 -2.45 12.27
N VAL A 147 9.88 -2.02 13.18
CA VAL A 147 10.65 -2.95 14.03
C VAL A 147 9.79 -3.45 15.18
N ARG A 148 9.64 -4.79 15.30
CA ARG A 148 8.95 -5.45 16.42
C ARG A 148 9.94 -6.28 17.25
N PRO A 149 10.22 -5.91 18.51
CA PRO A 149 11.26 -6.59 19.33
C PRO A 149 11.05 -8.10 19.46
N LYS A 150 9.81 -8.57 19.52
CA LYS A 150 9.48 -9.99 19.65
C LYS A 150 9.82 -10.82 18.40
N TYR A 151 9.80 -10.18 17.22
CA TYR A 151 10.21 -10.85 15.98
C TYR A 151 11.68 -11.22 15.96
N ARG A 152 12.56 -10.49 16.65
CA ARG A 152 13.99 -10.80 16.71
C ARG A 152 14.30 -12.10 17.45
N ARG A 153 13.41 -12.53 18.36
CA ARG A 153 13.57 -13.80 19.07
C ARG A 153 13.10 -15.01 18.26
N LEU A 154 12.57 -14.79 17.06
CA LEU A 154 12.14 -15.90 16.20
C LEU A 154 13.30 -16.80 15.77
N ALA A 155 14.52 -16.25 15.60
CA ALA A 155 15.70 -17.07 15.27
C ALA A 155 15.92 -18.20 16.29
N GLU A 156 15.81 -17.90 17.59
CA GLU A 156 15.95 -18.88 18.68
C GLU A 156 14.96 -20.06 18.53
N ILE A 157 13.75 -19.75 18.04
CA ILE A 157 12.71 -20.74 17.81
C ILE A 157 12.99 -21.53 16.52
N LEU A 158 13.35 -20.82 15.44
CA LEU A 158 13.64 -21.45 14.15
C LEU A 158 14.78 -22.47 14.24
N GLU A 159 15.78 -22.21 15.10
CA GLU A 159 16.91 -23.10 15.33
C GLU A 159 16.50 -24.43 16.01
N ARG A 160 15.40 -24.45 16.77
CA ARG A 160 14.87 -25.68 17.40
C ARG A 160 14.29 -26.66 16.38
N PHE A 161 13.97 -26.21 15.14
CA PHE A 161 13.36 -27.02 14.08
C PHE A 161 14.24 -27.10 12.83
N PRO A 162 15.40 -27.76 12.92
CA PRO A 162 16.37 -27.78 11.83
C PRO A 162 15.88 -28.53 10.57
N LYS A 163 14.87 -29.38 10.71
CA LYS A 163 14.28 -30.14 9.59
C LYS A 163 13.21 -29.36 8.82
N ALA A 164 12.59 -28.36 9.43
CA ALA A 164 11.60 -27.52 8.76
C ALA A 164 12.30 -26.48 7.87
N ALA A 165 11.76 -26.28 6.66
CA ALA A 165 12.17 -25.17 5.81
C ALA A 165 11.77 -23.84 6.46
N ARG A 166 12.54 -22.77 6.23
CA ARG A 166 12.23 -21.41 6.69
C ARG A 166 11.91 -20.54 5.50
N MET A 167 10.76 -19.89 5.52
CA MET A 167 10.35 -18.98 4.46
C MET A 167 10.07 -17.60 5.05
N ALA A 168 10.87 -16.61 4.71
CA ALA A 168 10.62 -15.21 5.05
C ALA A 168 9.85 -14.54 3.91
N LEU A 169 8.70 -13.91 4.21
CA LEU A 169 7.86 -13.25 3.20
C LEU A 169 7.65 -11.78 3.55
N THR A 170 7.73 -10.92 2.54
CA THR A 170 7.39 -9.50 2.68
C THR A 170 6.95 -8.89 1.36
N ALA A 171 6.20 -7.78 1.43
CA ALA A 171 5.83 -7.02 0.23
C ALA A 171 6.90 -6.01 -0.19
N THR A 172 7.68 -5.51 0.76
CA THR A 172 8.60 -4.39 0.59
C THR A 172 9.89 -4.67 1.34
N ALA A 173 11.00 -4.76 0.62
CA ALA A 173 12.32 -4.88 1.20
C ALA A 173 13.37 -4.32 0.26
N THR A 174 14.08 -3.28 0.70
CA THR A 174 15.29 -2.81 0.01
C THR A 174 16.38 -3.88 0.11
N PRO A 175 17.42 -3.87 -0.73
CA PRO A 175 18.52 -4.84 -0.64
C PRO A 175 19.11 -4.96 0.78
N ALA A 176 19.28 -3.84 1.49
CA ALA A 176 19.77 -3.84 2.88
C ALA A 176 18.81 -4.55 3.85
N VAL A 177 17.49 -4.36 3.69
CA VAL A 177 16.46 -5.04 4.49
C VAL A 177 16.45 -6.53 4.18
N GLN A 178 16.63 -6.93 2.92
CA GLN A 178 16.69 -8.34 2.51
C GLN A 178 17.85 -9.09 3.19
N GLU A 179 19.05 -8.49 3.20
CA GLU A 179 20.22 -9.05 3.89
C GLU A 179 19.97 -9.20 5.39
N ASP A 180 19.46 -8.13 6.02
CA ASP A 180 19.21 -8.12 7.45
C ASP A 180 18.12 -9.14 7.86
N VAL A 181 17.03 -9.28 7.08
CA VAL A 181 16.00 -10.31 7.29
C VAL A 181 16.61 -11.71 7.27
N CYS A 182 17.46 -12.01 6.28
CA CYS A 182 18.13 -13.32 6.20
C CYS A 182 19.00 -13.59 7.41
N ALA A 183 19.76 -12.60 7.88
CA ALA A 183 20.63 -12.69 9.05
C ALA A 183 19.81 -12.83 10.34
N GLN A 184 18.80 -11.98 10.56
CA GLN A 184 17.98 -11.95 11.79
C GLN A 184 17.13 -13.22 11.96
N LEU A 185 16.72 -13.88 10.90
CA LEU A 185 15.99 -15.16 10.93
C LEU A 185 16.91 -16.38 10.81
N ALA A 186 18.23 -16.17 10.77
CA ALA A 186 19.22 -17.23 10.61
C ALA A 186 18.89 -18.19 9.47
N LEU A 187 18.52 -17.66 8.28
CA LEU A 187 18.19 -18.47 7.11
C LEU A 187 19.45 -19.17 6.57
N ARG A 188 19.34 -20.46 6.26
CA ARG A 188 20.46 -21.34 5.88
C ARG A 188 20.64 -21.34 4.37
N GLY A 189 21.55 -20.52 3.82
CA GLY A 189 21.80 -20.40 2.39
C GLY A 189 20.52 -20.16 1.58
N PRO A 190 19.73 -19.11 1.91
CA PRO A 190 18.38 -18.96 1.38
C PRO A 190 18.36 -18.71 -0.11
N VAL A 191 17.41 -19.35 -0.82
CA VAL A 191 17.06 -18.98 -2.17
C VAL A 191 16.23 -17.69 -2.13
N ARG A 192 16.54 -16.72 -2.98
CA ARG A 192 15.87 -15.42 -3.01
C ARG A 192 14.92 -15.33 -4.22
N PHE A 193 13.67 -15.11 -3.96
CA PHE A 193 12.63 -14.88 -4.95
C PHE A 193 12.17 -13.43 -4.84
N ILE A 194 12.79 -12.56 -5.62
CA ILE A 194 12.57 -11.11 -5.57
C ILE A 194 11.75 -10.70 -6.78
N GLY A 195 10.46 -10.45 -6.55
CA GLY A 195 9.55 -9.96 -7.58
C GLY A 195 9.74 -8.46 -7.83
N HIS A 196 9.41 -8.04 -9.04
CA HIS A 196 9.50 -6.64 -9.41
C HIS A 196 8.48 -5.80 -8.62
N PRO A 197 8.87 -4.68 -7.97
CA PRO A 197 7.99 -3.89 -7.12
C PRO A 197 6.95 -3.08 -7.90
N ASP A 198 7.11 -2.94 -9.21
CA ASP A 198 6.19 -2.18 -10.06
C ASP A 198 4.82 -2.84 -10.18
N ARG A 199 3.80 -1.99 -10.14
CA ARG A 199 2.40 -2.36 -10.33
C ARG A 199 1.78 -1.53 -11.44
N PRO A 200 1.81 -2.00 -12.68
CA PRO A 200 1.41 -1.23 -13.87
C PRO A 200 -0.08 -0.85 -13.89
N ASN A 201 -0.91 -1.48 -13.06
CA ASN A 201 -2.32 -1.13 -12.90
C ASN A 201 -2.56 0.08 -11.96
N LEU A 202 -1.53 0.56 -11.26
CA LEU A 202 -1.64 1.73 -10.39
C LEU A 202 -1.21 2.99 -11.12
N VAL A 203 -1.99 4.07 -10.96
CA VAL A 203 -1.66 5.39 -11.48
C VAL A 203 -1.13 6.24 -10.34
N TYR A 204 0.17 6.50 -10.32
CA TYR A 204 0.79 7.30 -9.28
C TYR A 204 0.80 8.79 -9.63
N ARG A 205 0.30 9.60 -8.70
CA ARG A 205 0.32 11.07 -8.80
C ARG A 205 0.87 11.69 -7.54
N ALA A 206 1.75 12.66 -7.67
CA ALA A 206 2.24 13.46 -6.57
C ALA A 206 2.02 14.94 -6.88
N PHE A 207 1.24 15.61 -6.04
CA PHE A 207 0.91 17.02 -6.21
C PHE A 207 1.23 17.84 -4.96
N PRO A 208 1.59 19.13 -5.11
CA PRO A 208 1.70 20.02 -3.98
C PRO A 208 0.36 20.11 -3.22
N ARG A 209 0.41 20.00 -1.90
CA ARG A 209 -0.76 20.21 -1.06
C ARG A 209 -1.13 21.70 -1.01
N ARG A 210 -2.40 22.00 -1.27
CA ARG A 210 -2.99 23.36 -1.21
C ARG A 210 -4.14 23.36 -0.22
N ASP A 211 -5.36 23.14 -0.70
CA ASP A 211 -6.52 22.81 0.11
C ASP A 211 -6.67 21.28 0.17
N GLN A 212 -6.19 20.70 1.25
CA GLN A 212 -6.20 19.26 1.49
C GLN A 212 -7.58 18.65 1.29
N SER A 213 -8.61 19.29 1.87
CA SER A 213 -9.98 18.75 1.81
C SER A 213 -10.58 18.83 0.41
N ALA A 214 -10.37 19.95 -0.30
CA ALA A 214 -10.86 20.11 -1.66
C ALA A 214 -10.17 19.13 -2.62
N GLN A 215 -8.85 18.94 -2.46
CA GLN A 215 -8.09 18.00 -3.30
C GLN A 215 -8.51 16.54 -3.04
N VAL A 216 -8.74 16.15 -1.77
CA VAL A 216 -9.26 14.82 -1.44
C VAL A 216 -10.65 14.63 -2.03
N LEU A 217 -11.56 15.59 -1.84
CA LEU A 217 -12.92 15.52 -2.38
C LEU A 217 -12.94 15.42 -3.90
N GLU A 218 -12.02 16.10 -4.59
CA GLU A 218 -11.87 15.99 -6.05
C GLU A 218 -11.54 14.55 -6.47
N VAL A 219 -10.63 13.87 -5.75
CA VAL A 219 -10.30 12.46 -6.04
C VAL A 219 -11.50 11.57 -5.76
N VAL A 220 -12.16 11.70 -4.61
CA VAL A 220 -13.36 10.92 -4.26
C VAL A 220 -14.46 11.07 -5.31
N ARG A 221 -14.73 12.27 -5.78
CA ARG A 221 -15.75 12.55 -6.82
C ARG A 221 -15.42 11.97 -8.20
N ARG A 222 -14.17 11.61 -8.47
CA ARG A 222 -13.78 10.86 -9.68
C ARG A 222 -14.13 9.37 -9.59
N HIS A 223 -14.44 8.89 -8.39
CA HIS A 223 -14.67 7.50 -8.05
C HIS A 223 -16.01 7.29 -7.32
N PRO A 224 -17.15 7.67 -7.89
CA PRO A 224 -18.44 7.60 -7.21
C PRO A 224 -18.82 6.14 -6.91
N GLY A 225 -19.13 5.83 -5.64
CA GLY A 225 -19.49 4.49 -5.18
C GLY A 225 -18.34 3.45 -5.23
N GLU A 226 -17.10 3.89 -5.48
CA GLU A 226 -15.93 3.02 -5.49
C GLU A 226 -15.18 3.07 -4.14
N GLY A 227 -14.60 1.93 -3.73
CA GLY A 227 -13.83 1.83 -2.50
C GLY A 227 -12.55 2.66 -2.51
N GLY A 228 -12.33 3.47 -1.45
CA GLY A 228 -11.14 4.30 -1.31
C GLY A 228 -10.61 4.42 0.12
N ILE A 229 -9.32 4.70 0.25
CA ILE A 229 -8.66 4.95 1.53
C ILE A 229 -7.98 6.31 1.49
N VAL A 230 -8.19 7.13 2.52
CA VAL A 230 -7.56 8.44 2.68
C VAL A 230 -6.69 8.44 3.91
N TYR A 231 -5.37 8.49 3.74
CA TYR A 231 -4.42 8.55 4.85
C TYR A 231 -4.15 10.00 5.27
N VAL A 232 -4.27 10.23 6.58
CA VAL A 232 -4.04 11.52 7.23
C VAL A 232 -3.12 11.32 8.43
N GLN A 233 -2.30 12.32 8.75
CA GLN A 233 -1.25 12.18 9.74
C GLN A 233 -1.74 12.21 11.20
N THR A 234 -2.74 13.05 11.53
CA THR A 234 -3.20 13.23 12.91
C THR A 234 -4.63 12.75 13.11
N ARG A 235 -4.96 12.30 14.34
CA ARG A 235 -6.31 11.86 14.73
C ARG A 235 -7.35 12.96 14.52
N LYS A 236 -7.02 14.21 14.91
CA LYS A 236 -7.88 15.37 14.75
C LYS A 236 -8.20 15.67 13.29
N ASP A 237 -7.20 15.54 12.40
CA ASP A 237 -7.40 15.75 10.98
C ASP A 237 -8.23 14.64 10.33
N VAL A 238 -8.10 13.39 10.81
CA VAL A 238 -8.96 12.27 10.38
C VAL A 238 -10.42 12.60 10.67
N GLU A 239 -10.76 12.96 11.90
CA GLU A 239 -12.14 13.28 12.30
C GLU A 239 -12.70 14.48 11.52
N ARG A 240 -11.89 15.55 11.39
CA ARG A 240 -12.27 16.75 10.63
C ARG A 240 -12.53 16.47 9.16
N LEU A 241 -11.65 15.69 8.51
CA LEU A 241 -11.78 15.39 7.10
C LEU A 241 -12.93 14.42 6.84
N ALA A 242 -13.12 13.41 7.68
CA ALA A 242 -14.26 12.50 7.58
C ALA A 242 -15.58 13.26 7.69
N ALA A 243 -15.75 14.09 8.72
CA ALA A 243 -16.96 14.92 8.89
C ALA A 243 -17.22 15.85 7.67
N LYS A 244 -16.16 16.39 7.07
CA LYS A 244 -16.29 17.21 5.86
C LYS A 244 -16.75 16.38 4.65
N LEU A 245 -16.21 15.18 4.44
CA LEU A 245 -16.63 14.28 3.36
C LEU A 245 -18.06 13.78 3.55
N GLU A 246 -18.46 13.45 4.79
CA GLU A 246 -19.84 13.09 5.13
C GLU A 246 -20.82 14.25 4.81
N GLY A 247 -20.45 15.48 5.17
CA GLY A 247 -21.23 16.68 4.83
C GLY A 247 -21.37 16.92 3.31
N GLU A 248 -20.49 16.37 2.49
CA GLU A 248 -20.55 16.38 1.03
C GLU A 248 -21.27 15.14 0.43
N GLY A 249 -21.88 14.31 1.29
CA GLY A 249 -22.65 13.13 0.91
C GLY A 249 -21.83 11.89 0.59
N VAL A 250 -20.56 11.83 1.03
CA VAL A 250 -19.71 10.66 0.84
C VAL A 250 -19.95 9.65 1.95
N SER A 251 -20.21 8.37 1.59
CA SER A 251 -20.28 7.26 2.54
C SER A 251 -18.89 6.98 3.10
N CYS A 252 -18.55 7.57 4.25
CA CYS A 252 -17.21 7.44 4.83
C CYS A 252 -17.22 7.23 6.35
N ALA A 253 -16.10 6.75 6.89
CA ALA A 253 -15.86 6.64 8.32
C ALA A 253 -14.45 7.07 8.70
N ALA A 254 -14.31 7.63 9.91
CA ALA A 254 -13.02 7.90 10.53
C ALA A 254 -12.42 6.62 11.15
N TYR A 255 -11.09 6.43 11.03
CA TYR A 255 -10.38 5.33 11.65
C TYR A 255 -9.01 5.75 12.21
N HIS A 256 -8.81 5.62 13.53
CA HIS A 256 -7.51 5.83 14.18
C HIS A 256 -7.44 5.11 15.53
N ALA A 257 -6.24 4.90 16.05
CA ALA A 257 -6.01 4.14 17.28
C ALA A 257 -6.68 4.73 18.55
N GLY A 258 -7.07 6.00 18.52
CA GLY A 258 -7.79 6.67 19.62
C GLY A 258 -9.28 6.38 19.68
N LEU A 259 -9.87 5.76 18.65
CA LEU A 259 -11.28 5.36 18.66
C LEU A 259 -11.51 4.12 19.52
N PRO A 260 -12.71 3.97 20.15
CA PRO A 260 -13.12 2.73 20.80
C PRO A 260 -12.96 1.51 19.89
N ALA A 261 -12.57 0.38 20.46
CA ALA A 261 -12.30 -0.85 19.69
C ALA A 261 -13.51 -1.28 18.83
N GLU A 262 -14.73 -1.13 19.37
CA GLU A 262 -15.96 -1.46 18.65
C GLU A 262 -16.18 -0.58 17.41
N ARG A 263 -15.95 0.75 17.53
CA ARG A 263 -16.03 1.66 16.36
C ARG A 263 -14.99 1.32 15.29
N ARG A 264 -13.77 0.97 15.71
CA ARG A 264 -12.73 0.55 14.78
C ARG A 264 -13.12 -0.73 14.05
N ARG A 265 -13.59 -1.74 14.79
CA ARG A 265 -14.05 -3.01 14.21
C ARG A 265 -15.18 -2.75 13.22
N ARG A 266 -16.22 -1.99 13.61
CA ARG A 266 -17.35 -1.68 12.73
C ARG A 266 -16.92 -0.97 11.44
N ALA A 267 -16.09 0.07 11.54
CA ALA A 267 -15.60 0.77 10.34
C ALA A 267 -14.78 -0.13 9.41
N GLN A 268 -13.98 -1.04 9.97
CA GLN A 268 -13.23 -2.04 9.22
C GLN A 268 -14.15 -3.04 8.55
N ASP A 269 -15.09 -3.63 9.30
CA ASP A 269 -16.06 -4.61 8.80
C ASP A 269 -16.94 -4.00 7.70
N ASP A 270 -17.45 -2.78 7.91
CA ASP A 270 -18.28 -2.09 6.92
C ASP A 270 -17.50 -1.78 5.63
N PHE A 271 -16.21 -1.42 5.75
CA PHE A 271 -15.36 -1.20 4.58
C PHE A 271 -15.03 -2.50 3.84
N VAL A 272 -14.68 -3.57 4.56
CA VAL A 272 -14.34 -4.87 3.97
C VAL A 272 -15.56 -5.52 3.31
N HIS A 273 -16.76 -5.36 3.89
CA HIS A 273 -18.02 -5.86 3.34
C HIS A 273 -18.68 -4.92 2.31
N GLU A 274 -17.97 -3.91 1.84
CA GLU A 274 -18.46 -2.96 0.82
C GLU A 274 -19.73 -2.18 1.23
N ARG A 275 -19.98 -2.03 2.54
CA ARG A 275 -21.06 -1.18 3.10
C ARG A 275 -20.63 0.28 3.25
N LEU A 276 -19.33 0.51 3.19
CA LEU A 276 -18.69 1.82 3.30
C LEU A 276 -17.78 2.03 2.10
N ASP A 277 -17.87 3.20 1.46
CA ASP A 277 -17.05 3.50 0.28
C ASP A 277 -15.65 4.00 0.69
N VAL A 278 -15.56 4.89 1.69
CA VAL A 278 -14.32 5.57 2.03
C VAL A 278 -13.95 5.39 3.51
N VAL A 279 -12.70 5.11 3.78
CA VAL A 279 -12.14 5.24 5.13
C VAL A 279 -11.12 6.36 5.16
N VAL A 280 -11.32 7.32 6.05
CA VAL A 280 -10.34 8.37 6.38
C VAL A 280 -9.58 7.91 7.61
N ALA A 281 -8.28 7.71 7.51
CA ALA A 281 -7.53 7.03 8.56
C ALA A 281 -6.12 7.56 8.80
N THR A 282 -5.59 7.29 10.00
CA THR A 282 -4.15 7.28 10.23
C THR A 282 -3.54 5.96 9.74
N ILE A 283 -2.21 5.83 9.79
CA ILE A 283 -1.48 4.58 9.51
C ILE A 283 -1.99 3.37 10.32
N ALA A 284 -2.79 3.58 11.36
CA ALA A 284 -3.42 2.51 12.13
C ALA A 284 -4.44 1.70 11.31
N PHE A 285 -4.97 2.26 10.20
CA PHE A 285 -5.79 1.55 9.22
C PHE A 285 -4.90 1.04 8.12
N GLY A 286 -4.33 -0.09 8.34
CA GLY A 286 -3.34 -0.55 7.39
C GLY A 286 -3.20 -2.05 7.39
N MET A 287 -2.56 -2.57 8.38
CA MET A 287 -2.30 -4.00 8.49
C MET A 287 -3.61 -4.76 8.74
N GLY A 288 -3.90 -5.75 7.90
CA GLY A 288 -5.12 -6.56 8.01
C GLY A 288 -6.30 -6.12 7.12
N ILE A 289 -6.15 -5.10 6.27
CA ILE A 289 -7.20 -4.72 5.31
C ILE A 289 -6.96 -5.44 3.99
N ASP A 290 -7.85 -6.34 3.63
CA ASP A 290 -7.77 -7.13 2.39
C ASP A 290 -8.99 -6.94 1.46
N ARG A 291 -9.49 -5.72 1.34
CA ARG A 291 -10.46 -5.36 0.30
C ARG A 291 -9.74 -5.29 -1.05
N SER A 292 -10.10 -6.17 -1.98
CA SER A 292 -9.38 -6.31 -3.26
C SER A 292 -9.68 -5.19 -4.26
N ASN A 293 -10.89 -4.62 -4.21
CA ASN A 293 -11.42 -3.64 -5.17
C ASN A 293 -11.30 -2.18 -4.70
N VAL A 294 -10.26 -1.84 -3.97
CA VAL A 294 -9.94 -0.44 -3.64
C VAL A 294 -9.48 0.28 -4.91
N ARG A 295 -10.23 1.30 -5.33
CA ARG A 295 -9.98 2.04 -6.60
C ARG A 295 -9.11 3.26 -6.45
N TYR A 296 -8.95 3.77 -5.24
CA TYR A 296 -8.01 4.85 -4.98
C TYR A 296 -7.45 4.82 -3.55
N VAL A 297 -6.22 5.29 -3.43
CA VAL A 297 -5.58 5.60 -2.16
C VAL A 297 -5.05 7.03 -2.23
N VAL A 298 -5.47 7.87 -1.27
CA VAL A 298 -5.02 9.25 -1.16
C VAL A 298 -4.18 9.41 0.10
N HIS A 299 -2.94 9.82 -0.06
CA HIS A 299 -2.11 10.32 1.03
C HIS A 299 -2.33 11.83 1.12
N ALA A 300 -3.23 12.25 2.01
CA ALA A 300 -3.54 13.66 2.24
C ALA A 300 -2.41 14.40 2.99
N ASN A 301 -1.47 13.64 3.57
CA ASN A 301 -0.19 14.07 4.12
C ASN A 301 0.92 13.17 3.58
N THR A 302 2.15 13.69 3.58
CA THR A 302 3.33 12.93 3.17
C THR A 302 3.58 11.76 4.13
N PRO A 303 3.67 10.52 3.66
CA PRO A 303 4.01 9.38 4.51
C PRO A 303 5.47 9.47 5.01
N ARG A 304 5.80 8.68 6.01
CA ARG A 304 7.11 8.72 6.69
C ARG A 304 8.28 8.24 5.82
N SER A 305 8.02 7.34 4.88
CA SER A 305 9.04 6.80 3.97
C SER A 305 8.42 6.26 2.68
N VAL A 306 9.25 5.93 1.70
CA VAL A 306 8.85 5.30 0.44
C VAL A 306 8.25 3.91 0.69
N GLU A 307 8.79 3.18 1.66
CA GLU A 307 8.28 1.85 2.04
C GLU A 307 6.86 1.92 2.61
N HIS A 308 6.59 2.87 3.52
CA HIS A 308 5.22 3.11 4.02
C HIS A 308 4.29 3.49 2.88
N TYR A 309 4.72 4.41 2.01
CA TYR A 309 3.94 4.80 0.84
C TYR A 309 3.61 3.62 -0.05
N GLN A 310 4.60 2.76 -0.36
CA GLN A 310 4.42 1.56 -1.19
C GLN A 310 3.46 0.55 -0.54
N GLN A 311 3.57 0.34 0.77
CA GLN A 311 2.71 -0.57 1.52
C GLN A 311 1.26 -0.07 1.58
N GLU A 312 1.05 1.24 1.78
CA GLU A 312 -0.25 1.88 1.87
C GLU A 312 -0.91 2.03 0.49
N SER A 313 -0.19 2.56 -0.51
CA SER A 313 -0.68 2.65 -1.89
C SER A 313 -0.90 1.28 -2.53
N GLY A 314 -0.11 0.28 -2.13
CA GLY A 314 -0.24 -1.11 -2.56
C GLY A 314 -1.57 -1.79 -2.20
N ARG A 315 -2.41 -1.16 -1.36
CA ARG A 315 -3.78 -1.63 -1.06
C ARG A 315 -4.73 -1.41 -2.22
N ALA A 316 -4.43 -0.45 -3.09
CA ALA A 316 -5.20 -0.18 -4.29
C ALA A 316 -5.05 -1.30 -5.33
N GLY A 317 -6.14 -1.63 -6.01
CA GLY A 317 -6.14 -2.50 -7.19
C GLY A 317 -5.51 -3.88 -6.97
N ARG A 318 -5.76 -4.55 -5.84
CA ARG A 318 -5.23 -5.90 -5.56
C ARG A 318 -5.80 -6.96 -6.50
N ASP A 319 -6.99 -6.74 -7.00
CA ASP A 319 -7.65 -7.54 -8.03
C ASP A 319 -7.03 -7.36 -9.43
N GLY A 320 -6.00 -6.50 -9.56
CA GLY A 320 -5.36 -6.15 -10.81
C GLY A 320 -6.08 -5.04 -11.58
N GLY A 321 -7.25 -4.54 -11.10
CA GLY A 321 -7.98 -3.41 -11.68
C GLY A 321 -7.21 -2.10 -11.57
N PRO A 322 -7.46 -1.15 -12.49
CA PRO A 322 -6.82 0.16 -12.44
C PRO A 322 -7.24 0.91 -11.18
N ALA A 323 -6.27 1.54 -10.52
CA ALA A 323 -6.51 2.33 -9.31
C ALA A 323 -5.60 3.55 -9.24
N ASP A 324 -6.09 4.63 -8.63
CA ASP A 324 -5.38 5.90 -8.47
C ASP A 324 -4.68 5.96 -7.11
N CYS A 325 -3.39 6.29 -7.09
CA CYS A 325 -2.59 6.54 -5.90
C CYS A 325 -2.13 8.00 -5.90
N VAL A 326 -2.75 8.84 -5.05
CA VAL A 326 -2.51 10.28 -5.03
C VAL A 326 -1.78 10.67 -3.75
N LEU A 327 -0.64 11.34 -3.89
CA LEU A 327 0.14 11.90 -2.79
C LEU A 327 0.04 13.43 -2.81
N LEU A 328 -0.47 14.02 -1.73
CA LEU A 328 -0.48 15.47 -1.51
C LEU A 328 0.73 15.84 -0.65
N PHE A 329 1.76 16.38 -1.29
CA PHE A 329 3.04 16.68 -0.65
C PHE A 329 3.09 18.08 -0.05
N ALA A 330 3.67 18.19 1.15
CA ALA A 330 4.15 19.42 1.73
C ALA A 330 5.42 19.15 2.55
N ALA A 331 6.45 19.97 2.40
CA ALA A 331 7.71 19.81 3.15
C ALA A 331 7.52 19.94 4.68
N SER A 332 6.48 20.68 5.13
CA SER A 332 6.11 20.75 6.54
C SER A 332 5.74 19.40 7.18
N ASP A 333 5.28 18.42 6.39
CA ASP A 333 5.00 17.08 6.93
C ASP A 333 6.29 16.34 7.29
N LEU A 334 7.38 16.59 6.55
CA LEU A 334 8.70 16.02 6.87
C LEU A 334 9.22 16.56 8.21
N ALA A 335 9.05 17.88 8.45
CA ALA A 335 9.38 18.49 9.74
C ALA A 335 8.53 17.91 10.88
N LEU A 336 7.23 17.72 10.67
CA LEU A 336 6.36 17.10 11.66
C LEU A 336 6.77 15.64 11.98
N HIS A 337 7.19 14.86 10.98
CA HIS A 337 7.72 13.51 11.22
C HIS A 337 8.99 13.53 12.09
N ARG A 338 9.90 14.50 11.87
CA ARG A 338 11.07 14.68 12.74
C ARG A 338 10.67 15.02 14.17
N ALA A 339 9.79 16.00 14.34
CA ALA A 339 9.32 16.42 15.64
C ALA A 339 8.64 15.29 16.43
N LEU A 340 7.80 14.50 15.76
CA LEU A 340 7.14 13.33 16.36
C LEU A 340 8.14 12.24 16.75
N ALA A 341 9.18 12.00 15.95
CA ALA A 341 10.20 11.00 16.27
C ALA A 341 11.08 11.39 17.47
N LEU A 342 11.22 12.69 17.73
CA LEU A 342 12.01 13.23 18.85
C LEU A 342 11.19 13.46 20.11
N LYS A 343 9.87 13.28 20.06
CA LYS A 343 8.96 13.58 21.17
C LYS A 343 9.25 12.75 22.42
N ASP A 344 9.67 11.49 22.24
CA ASP A 344 9.96 10.55 23.34
C ASP A 344 11.44 10.57 23.77
N GLY A 345 12.20 11.58 23.33
CA GLY A 345 13.62 11.76 23.65
C GLY A 345 14.54 11.71 22.45
N ALA A 346 15.85 11.89 22.68
CA ALA A 346 16.85 11.85 21.63
C ALA A 346 16.96 10.45 21.02
N LEU A 347 16.89 10.36 19.71
CA LEU A 347 17.15 9.11 18.98
C LEU A 347 18.65 8.76 19.01
N ALA A 348 18.97 7.46 19.04
CA ALA A 348 20.33 7.00 18.76
C ALA A 348 20.81 7.55 17.41
N PRO A 349 22.09 7.95 17.26
CA PRO A 349 22.59 8.61 16.04
C PRO A 349 22.32 7.83 14.75
N GLU A 350 22.35 6.53 14.79
CA GLU A 350 22.06 5.65 13.65
C GLU A 350 20.58 5.73 13.24
N ARG A 351 19.67 5.71 14.20
CA ARG A 351 18.22 5.88 13.97
C ARG A 351 17.88 7.25 13.43
N GLN A 352 18.54 8.29 13.92
CA GLN A 352 18.35 9.64 13.42
C GLN A 352 18.80 9.73 11.96
N ARG A 353 19.99 9.19 11.60
CA ARG A 353 20.47 9.15 10.20
C ARG A 353 19.53 8.36 9.29
N ALA A 354 18.99 7.24 9.78
CA ALA A 354 18.01 6.44 9.02
C ALA A 354 16.72 7.22 8.75
N LEU A 355 16.17 7.90 9.77
CA LEU A 355 14.99 8.76 9.63
C LEU A 355 15.22 9.87 8.59
N GLU A 356 16.35 10.59 8.70
CA GLU A 356 16.68 11.68 7.76
C GLU A 356 16.83 11.18 6.32
N ARG A 357 17.38 10.00 6.13
CA ARG A 357 17.47 9.37 4.80
C ARG A 357 16.07 9.05 4.28
N GLN A 358 15.22 8.38 5.06
CA GLN A 358 13.85 8.04 4.68
C GLN A 358 13.03 9.26 4.30
N LEU A 359 13.12 10.34 5.09
CA LEU A 359 12.41 11.59 4.81
C LEU A 359 12.90 12.29 3.54
N ARG A 360 14.21 12.24 3.26
CA ARG A 360 14.76 12.75 1.98
C ARG A 360 14.28 11.94 0.79
N GLU A 361 14.25 10.63 0.91
CA GLU A 361 13.84 9.72 -0.19
C GLU A 361 12.37 9.89 -0.55
N ILE A 362 11.47 9.94 0.43
CA ILE A 362 10.04 10.20 0.16
C ILE A 362 9.80 11.62 -0.36
N GLY A 363 10.53 12.61 0.16
CA GLY A 363 10.49 13.97 -0.38
C GLY A 363 10.94 13.98 -1.86
N ARG A 364 12.06 13.34 -2.18
CA ARG A 364 12.55 13.21 -3.57
C ARG A 364 11.51 12.52 -4.46
N TYR A 365 10.92 11.41 -3.99
CA TYR A 365 9.86 10.73 -4.72
C TYR A 365 8.70 11.67 -5.06
N ALA A 366 8.27 12.49 -4.10
CA ALA A 366 7.13 13.39 -4.26
C ALA A 366 7.37 14.54 -5.24
N VAL A 367 8.60 15.08 -5.28
CA VAL A 367 8.86 16.34 -6.02
C VAL A 367 9.69 16.16 -7.29
N ALA A 368 10.47 15.08 -7.44
CA ALA A 368 11.32 14.90 -8.61
C ALA A 368 10.48 14.77 -9.90
N PRO A 369 10.84 15.48 -10.97
CA PRO A 369 10.17 15.36 -12.26
C PRO A 369 10.64 14.11 -13.03
N VAL A 370 10.55 12.96 -12.39
CA VAL A 370 10.97 11.64 -12.88
C VAL A 370 9.80 10.67 -12.74
N CYS A 371 9.71 9.71 -13.65
CA CYS A 371 8.68 8.67 -13.62
C CYS A 371 8.54 8.05 -12.21
N ARG A 372 7.32 8.04 -11.65
CA ARG A 372 7.05 7.54 -10.29
C ARG A 372 7.31 6.05 -10.16
N HIS A 373 6.98 5.28 -11.18
CA HIS A 373 7.24 3.84 -11.22
C HIS A 373 8.74 3.55 -11.22
N ARG A 374 9.53 4.32 -11.99
CA ARG A 374 11.00 4.22 -11.99
C ARG A 374 11.58 4.50 -10.61
N LEU A 375 11.16 5.59 -9.97
CA LEU A 375 11.66 5.95 -8.64
C LEU A 375 11.35 4.87 -7.58
N LEU A 376 10.17 4.25 -7.65
CA LEU A 376 9.83 3.14 -6.77
C LEU A 376 10.68 1.90 -7.07
N ALA A 377 10.82 1.52 -8.34
CA ALA A 377 11.62 0.37 -8.72
C ALA A 377 13.09 0.54 -8.27
N GLU A 378 13.70 1.67 -8.56
CA GLU A 378 15.09 2.00 -8.18
C GLU A 378 15.27 2.00 -6.66
N HIS A 379 14.30 2.52 -5.88
CA HIS A 379 14.36 2.52 -4.41
C HIS A 379 14.44 1.09 -3.83
N PHE A 380 13.73 0.15 -4.44
CA PHE A 380 13.76 -1.27 -4.05
C PHE A 380 14.86 -2.09 -4.76
N GLY A 381 15.76 -1.42 -5.49
CA GLY A 381 16.90 -2.05 -6.16
C GLY A 381 16.54 -2.83 -7.43
N ALA A 382 15.37 -2.57 -8.01
CA ALA A 382 14.93 -3.21 -9.25
C ALA A 382 15.20 -2.33 -10.48
N PRO A 383 15.59 -2.92 -11.64
CA PRO A 383 15.72 -2.17 -12.88
C PRO A 383 14.35 -1.68 -13.37
N TYR A 384 14.33 -0.58 -14.14
CA TYR A 384 13.11 -0.09 -14.74
C TYR A 384 13.33 0.34 -16.18
N PRO A 385 12.50 -0.11 -17.15
CA PRO A 385 11.39 -1.07 -16.97
C PRO A 385 11.86 -2.46 -16.53
N ALA A 386 10.91 -3.28 -16.04
CA ALA A 386 11.22 -4.67 -15.73
C ALA A 386 11.72 -5.41 -16.99
N GLU A 387 12.63 -6.35 -16.82
CA GLU A 387 13.13 -7.18 -17.94
C GLU A 387 11.95 -7.89 -18.61
N GLY A 388 11.89 -7.81 -19.94
CA GLY A 388 10.82 -8.42 -20.75
C GLY A 388 9.49 -7.63 -20.78
N ALA A 389 9.39 -6.48 -20.13
CA ALA A 389 8.23 -5.62 -20.25
C ALA A 389 8.26 -4.90 -21.62
N SER A 390 7.28 -5.19 -22.47
CA SER A 390 7.09 -4.47 -23.74
C SER A 390 6.54 -3.06 -23.45
N ARG A 391 7.43 -2.13 -23.11
CA ARG A 391 7.12 -0.70 -23.08
C ARG A 391 8.00 -0.02 -24.10
N ASP A 392 7.39 0.36 -25.22
CA ASP A 392 8.04 1.19 -26.23
C ASP A 392 8.32 2.57 -25.63
N GLY A 393 9.53 2.79 -25.14
CA GLY A 393 9.99 4.07 -24.67
C GLY A 393 10.05 4.25 -23.15
N GLU A 394 10.52 5.43 -22.74
CA GLU A 394 10.77 5.81 -21.34
C GLU A 394 9.51 6.09 -20.49
N SER A 395 8.32 6.09 -21.09
CA SER A 395 7.05 6.49 -20.46
C SER A 395 6.29 5.29 -19.88
N CYS A 396 5.90 5.39 -18.59
CA CYS A 396 5.02 4.39 -17.96
C CYS A 396 3.54 4.55 -18.35
N ALA A 397 3.13 5.67 -18.95
CA ALA A 397 1.75 6.06 -19.25
C ALA A 397 0.77 5.97 -18.04
N ALA A 398 1.30 5.91 -16.82
CA ALA A 398 0.55 5.69 -15.58
C ALA A 398 1.08 6.52 -14.38
N CYS A 399 1.69 7.69 -14.62
CA CYS A 399 2.02 8.61 -13.55
C CYS A 399 1.90 10.06 -14.01
N ASP A 400 1.80 10.99 -13.04
CA ASP A 400 1.66 12.43 -13.28
C ASP A 400 2.72 12.99 -14.24
N VAL A 401 3.96 12.53 -14.12
CA VAL A 401 5.07 12.96 -14.99
C VAL A 401 4.91 12.43 -16.42
N CYS A 402 4.70 11.12 -16.57
CA CYS A 402 4.56 10.52 -17.90
C CYS A 402 3.25 10.89 -18.61
N LEU A 403 2.22 11.26 -17.86
CA LEU A 403 0.95 11.80 -18.39
C LEU A 403 1.04 13.31 -18.70
N GLY A 404 2.17 13.96 -18.41
CA GLY A 404 2.36 15.40 -18.63
C GLY A 404 1.58 16.29 -17.66
N GLU A 405 1.12 15.73 -16.53
CA GLU A 405 0.45 16.46 -15.44
C GLU A 405 1.46 17.22 -14.56
N THR A 406 2.73 16.83 -14.61
CA THR A 406 3.89 17.53 -14.03
C THR A 406 4.93 17.72 -15.13
N LYS A 407 5.38 18.97 -15.34
CA LYS A 407 6.38 19.32 -16.36
C LYS A 407 7.70 19.71 -15.71
N SER A 408 8.83 19.29 -16.27
CA SER A 408 10.14 19.75 -15.88
C SER A 408 10.40 21.14 -16.48
N LEU A 409 11.04 22.01 -15.70
CA LEU A 409 11.66 23.22 -16.23
C LEU A 409 12.95 22.85 -16.98
N SER A 410 13.35 23.69 -17.94
CA SER A 410 14.70 23.62 -18.50
C SER A 410 15.76 23.82 -17.40
N ALA A 411 16.99 23.39 -17.61
CA ALA A 411 18.05 23.57 -16.61
C ALA A 411 18.29 25.06 -16.30
N GLU A 412 18.21 25.92 -17.32
CA GLU A 412 18.36 27.38 -17.19
C GLU A 412 17.19 27.98 -16.40
N ASP A 413 15.96 27.66 -16.75
CA ASP A 413 14.76 28.16 -16.04
C ASP A 413 14.71 27.65 -14.60
N ALA A 414 15.11 26.40 -14.35
CA ALA A 414 15.19 25.83 -13.02
C ALA A 414 16.22 26.57 -12.15
N LEU A 415 17.40 26.84 -12.68
CA LEU A 415 18.44 27.61 -11.99
C LEU A 415 18.00 29.05 -11.73
N LEU A 416 17.43 29.73 -12.72
CA LEU A 416 16.92 31.09 -12.58
C LEU A 416 15.83 31.15 -11.50
N THR A 417 14.84 30.27 -11.58
CA THR A 417 13.75 30.18 -10.60
C THR A 417 14.29 29.92 -9.19
N ALA A 418 15.23 28.98 -9.06
CA ALA A 418 15.87 28.68 -7.77
C ALA A 418 16.55 29.92 -7.19
N LYS A 419 17.37 30.67 -7.98
CA LYS A 419 18.02 31.91 -7.56
C LYS A 419 17.04 32.98 -7.14
N GLN A 420 15.89 33.11 -7.84
CA GLN A 420 14.82 34.05 -7.48
C GLN A 420 14.21 33.68 -6.11
N VAL A 421 13.94 32.41 -5.87
CA VAL A 421 13.42 31.92 -4.57
C VAL A 421 14.45 32.13 -3.45
N LEU A 422 15.71 31.77 -3.71
CA LEU A 422 16.81 31.98 -2.76
C LEU A 422 17.02 33.46 -2.42
N SER A 423 16.92 34.35 -3.41
CA SER A 423 17.02 35.82 -3.18
C SER A 423 15.91 36.30 -2.24
N GLY A 424 14.66 35.80 -2.38
CA GLY A 424 13.56 36.09 -1.46
C GLY A 424 13.86 35.66 -0.02
N ALA A 425 14.35 34.43 0.15
CA ALA A 425 14.72 33.89 1.46
C ALA A 425 15.93 34.64 2.08
N TRP A 426 16.93 35.02 1.26
CA TRP A 426 18.10 35.77 1.68
C TRP A 426 17.75 37.18 2.17
N ARG A 427 17.01 37.93 1.35
CA ARG A 427 16.62 39.32 1.64
C ARG A 427 15.71 39.47 2.86
N THR A 428 15.01 38.40 3.25
CA THR A 428 14.22 38.35 4.49
C THR A 428 15.06 37.94 5.71
N GLY A 429 16.36 37.71 5.55
CA GLY A 429 17.32 37.38 6.62
C GLY A 429 17.06 36.01 7.28
N GLY A 430 16.33 35.11 6.64
CA GLY A 430 15.99 33.79 7.21
C GLY A 430 15.12 33.84 8.47
N ARG A 431 14.37 34.95 8.66
CA ARG A 431 13.56 35.22 9.85
C ARG A 431 12.07 34.96 9.66
N PHE A 432 11.67 34.53 8.47
CA PHE A 432 10.27 34.33 8.09
C PHE A 432 10.04 32.93 7.53
N GLY A 433 8.81 32.46 7.65
CA GLY A 433 8.40 31.16 7.13
C GLY A 433 8.05 31.20 5.65
N THR A 434 7.78 30.02 5.08
CA THR A 434 7.48 29.81 3.66
C THR A 434 6.37 30.73 3.14
N GLY A 435 5.26 30.87 3.89
CA GLY A 435 4.12 31.71 3.47
C GLY A 435 4.47 33.16 3.25
N TYR A 436 5.32 33.72 4.10
CA TYR A 436 5.80 35.11 3.99
C TYR A 436 6.67 35.29 2.73
N VAL A 437 7.61 34.37 2.50
CA VAL A 437 8.48 34.40 1.32
C VAL A 437 7.67 34.24 0.02
N VAL A 438 6.65 33.41 0.04
CA VAL A 438 5.72 33.23 -1.09
C VAL A 438 4.99 34.55 -1.40
N ASN A 439 4.43 35.23 -0.38
CA ASN A 439 3.73 36.51 -0.57
C ASN A 439 4.69 37.60 -1.12
N LEU A 440 5.92 37.67 -0.58
CA LEU A 440 6.96 38.55 -1.08
C LEU A 440 7.24 38.33 -2.57
N LEU A 441 7.49 37.08 -2.97
CA LEU A 441 7.84 36.74 -4.36
C LEU A 441 6.67 36.93 -5.33
N LEU A 442 5.44 36.80 -4.85
CA LEU A 442 4.24 37.06 -5.65
C LEU A 442 3.86 38.54 -5.72
N GLY A 443 4.49 39.41 -4.93
CA GLY A 443 4.11 40.81 -4.86
C GLY A 443 2.79 41.05 -4.16
N ARG A 444 2.40 40.17 -3.23
CA ARG A 444 1.20 40.32 -2.42
C ARG A 444 1.56 41.07 -1.14
N GLY A 445 1.26 42.37 -1.13
CA GLY A 445 1.45 43.20 0.05
C GLY A 445 0.54 42.79 1.20
N ASP A 446 1.08 42.71 2.41
CA ASP A 446 0.35 42.65 3.65
C ASP A 446 0.99 43.59 4.68
N GLU A 447 0.27 43.93 5.76
CA GLU A 447 0.77 44.83 6.81
C GLU A 447 2.14 44.41 7.37
N ARG A 448 2.42 43.12 7.38
CA ARG A 448 3.64 42.53 7.93
C ARG A 448 4.83 42.76 6.97
N LEU A 449 4.59 42.65 5.66
CA LEU A 449 5.59 42.96 4.61
C LEU A 449 5.96 44.45 4.62
N THR A 450 4.94 45.30 4.67
CA THR A 450 5.13 46.76 4.69
C THR A 450 5.83 47.23 5.98
N ARG A 451 5.42 46.70 7.14
CA ARG A 451 6.07 47.00 8.44
C ARG A 451 7.56 46.66 8.44
N ASN A 452 7.97 45.61 7.73
CA ASN A 452 9.37 45.20 7.62
C ASN A 452 10.11 45.87 6.44
N GLY A 453 9.45 46.73 5.65
CA GLY A 453 10.02 47.38 4.48
C GLY A 453 10.36 46.41 3.33
N HIS A 454 9.78 45.20 3.34
CA HIS A 454 10.11 44.17 2.34
C HIS A 454 9.34 44.35 1.04
N ASP A 455 8.29 45.14 1.01
CA ASP A 455 7.54 45.54 -0.19
C ASP A 455 8.34 46.47 -1.13
N SER A 456 9.38 47.13 -0.61
CA SER A 456 10.33 47.95 -1.39
C SER A 456 11.52 47.17 -1.94
N LEU A 457 11.70 45.88 -1.58
CA LEU A 457 12.80 45.06 -2.05
C LEU A 457 12.68 44.74 -3.55
N GLN A 458 13.78 44.66 -4.27
CA GLN A 458 13.81 44.23 -5.68
C GLN A 458 13.23 42.85 -5.94
N VAL A 459 13.15 42.01 -4.91
CA VAL A 459 12.56 40.65 -4.98
C VAL A 459 11.04 40.65 -4.82
N PHE A 460 10.42 41.79 -4.48
CA PHE A 460 8.98 41.89 -4.33
C PHE A 460 8.29 41.75 -5.70
N GLY A 461 7.44 40.73 -5.80
CA GLY A 461 6.73 40.43 -7.04
C GLY A 461 7.59 39.80 -8.15
N LEU A 462 8.79 39.31 -7.84
CA LEU A 462 9.70 38.72 -8.82
C LEU A 462 9.12 37.51 -9.53
N LEU A 463 8.20 36.79 -8.86
CA LEU A 463 7.48 35.61 -9.38
C LEU A 463 5.97 35.85 -9.50
N LYS A 464 5.50 37.08 -9.65
CA LYS A 464 4.08 37.45 -9.71
C LYS A 464 3.29 36.73 -10.81
N GLY A 465 3.96 36.30 -11.89
CA GLY A 465 3.37 35.56 -13.01
C GLY A 465 3.24 34.06 -12.78
N SER A 466 3.83 33.52 -11.71
CA SER A 466 3.98 32.07 -11.55
C SER A 466 2.84 31.39 -10.76
N GLY A 467 2.04 32.15 -10.06
CA GLY A 467 0.99 31.60 -9.20
C GLY A 467 1.53 31.00 -7.88
N GLU A 468 0.72 31.07 -6.81
CA GLU A 468 1.12 30.67 -5.45
C GLU A 468 1.54 29.20 -5.35
N ALA A 469 0.82 28.34 -6.02
CA ALA A 469 1.06 26.91 -5.97
C ALA A 469 2.39 26.49 -6.59
N ALA A 470 2.79 27.15 -7.66
CA ALA A 470 4.10 26.91 -8.29
C ALA A 470 5.23 27.38 -7.37
N VAL A 471 5.13 28.59 -6.81
CA VAL A 471 6.15 29.14 -5.91
C VAL A 471 6.30 28.28 -4.65
N ARG A 472 5.19 27.85 -4.03
CA ARG A 472 5.24 26.89 -2.90
C ARG A 472 5.91 25.59 -3.28
N SER A 473 5.53 25.03 -4.42
CA SER A 473 6.12 23.79 -4.91
C SER A 473 7.62 23.91 -5.15
N TRP A 474 8.10 25.00 -5.72
CA TRP A 474 9.53 25.22 -5.91
C TRP A 474 10.29 25.35 -4.59
N ILE A 475 9.73 26.03 -3.59
CA ILE A 475 10.31 26.09 -2.25
C ILE A 475 10.43 24.68 -1.66
N ASP A 476 9.34 23.89 -1.71
CA ASP A 476 9.33 22.50 -1.21
C ASP A 476 10.37 21.64 -1.94
N GLN A 477 10.49 21.78 -3.27
CA GLN A 477 11.49 21.07 -4.07
C GLN A 477 12.93 21.48 -3.68
N LEU A 478 13.18 22.75 -3.42
CA LEU A 478 14.48 23.24 -2.97
C LEU A 478 14.82 22.76 -1.54
N ILE A 479 13.84 22.64 -0.67
CA ILE A 479 14.01 22.03 0.67
C ILE A 479 14.42 20.56 0.54
N VAL A 480 13.72 19.80 -0.30
CA VAL A 480 14.01 18.38 -0.52
C VAL A 480 15.40 18.17 -1.12
N GLN A 481 15.85 19.08 -2.00
CA GLN A 481 17.19 19.04 -2.60
C GLN A 481 18.28 19.58 -1.67
N GLY A 482 17.93 19.98 -0.45
CA GLY A 482 18.87 20.49 0.54
C GLY A 482 19.43 21.89 0.22
N VAL A 483 18.82 22.63 -0.70
CA VAL A 483 19.17 24.01 -1.09
C VAL A 483 18.58 25.03 -0.11
N LEU A 484 17.40 24.72 0.42
CA LEU A 484 16.74 25.42 1.51
C LEU A 484 16.51 24.46 2.69
N GLU A 485 16.36 25.02 3.87
CA GLU A 485 15.97 24.27 5.07
C GLU A 485 14.88 25.00 5.85
N VAL A 486 14.10 24.24 6.62
CA VAL A 486 13.12 24.80 7.56
C VAL A 486 13.65 24.61 8.97
N SER A 487 13.84 25.70 9.71
CA SER A 487 14.34 25.68 11.09
C SER A 487 13.25 25.22 12.06
N GLU A 488 13.57 24.22 12.90
CA GLU A 488 12.64 23.63 13.89
C GLU A 488 12.72 24.27 15.29
N GLN A 489 13.63 25.22 15.49
CA GLN A 489 13.98 25.74 16.82
C GLN A 489 13.01 26.77 17.39
N ARG A 490 11.86 27.07 16.76
CA ARG A 490 10.89 28.09 17.21
C ARG A 490 9.45 27.63 16.98
N GLU A 491 8.52 28.29 17.66
CA GLU A 491 7.07 28.12 17.53
C GLU A 491 6.58 28.27 16.08
N TYR A 492 7.33 28.99 15.23
CA TYR A 492 7.06 29.15 13.80
C TYR A 492 8.28 28.71 12.98
N PRO A 493 8.08 27.79 12.01
CA PRO A 493 9.15 27.31 11.14
C PRO A 493 9.68 28.42 10.23
N LEU A 494 11.00 28.63 10.22
CA LEU A 494 11.69 29.66 9.44
C LEU A 494 12.39 29.05 8.24
N LEU A 495 12.29 29.71 7.08
CA LEU A 495 12.94 29.29 5.84
C LEU A 495 14.36 29.88 5.76
N ARG A 496 15.37 29.03 5.63
CA ARG A 496 16.79 29.41 5.57
C ARG A 496 17.49 28.82 4.36
N ILE A 497 18.54 29.49 3.91
CA ILE A 497 19.42 29.02 2.84
C ILE A 497 20.53 28.18 3.45
N THR A 498 20.78 27.00 2.88
CA THR A 498 21.89 26.11 3.25
C THR A 498 23.20 26.52 2.55
N GLU A 499 24.32 25.86 2.89
CA GLU A 499 25.57 26.03 2.14
C GLU A 499 25.43 25.60 0.67
N ALA A 500 24.67 24.53 0.37
CA ALA A 500 24.35 24.17 -1.00
C ALA A 500 23.54 25.24 -1.73
N GLY A 501 22.64 25.94 -1.04
CA GLY A 501 21.92 27.10 -1.60
C GLY A 501 22.82 28.28 -1.90
N LYS A 502 23.78 28.57 -1.04
CA LYS A 502 24.79 29.63 -1.29
C LYS A 502 25.70 29.26 -2.48
N ALA A 503 26.12 28.01 -2.60
CA ALA A 503 26.88 27.50 -3.74
C ALA A 503 26.08 27.65 -5.04
N LEU A 504 24.80 27.30 -5.05
CA LEU A 504 23.92 27.45 -6.21
C LEU A 504 23.78 28.93 -6.66
N CYS A 505 23.77 29.87 -5.72
CA CYS A 505 23.77 31.30 -6.04
C CYS A 505 25.06 31.75 -6.76
N ARG A 506 26.19 31.04 -6.55
CA ARG A 506 27.49 31.29 -7.23
C ARG A 506 27.66 30.46 -8.51
N ASP A 507 26.59 29.86 -9.03
CA ASP A 507 26.63 28.96 -10.18
C ASP A 507 27.40 27.64 -9.93
N GLU A 508 27.59 27.28 -8.66
CA GLU A 508 28.21 26.02 -8.23
C GLU A 508 27.13 24.98 -7.91
N GLY A 509 26.83 24.09 -8.85
CA GLY A 509 25.85 23.03 -8.66
C GLY A 509 24.69 23.05 -9.65
N THR A 510 23.81 22.08 -9.51
CA THR A 510 22.64 21.91 -10.39
C THR A 510 21.38 21.72 -9.57
N VAL A 511 20.26 22.18 -10.13
CA VAL A 511 18.94 22.03 -9.53
C VAL A 511 17.94 21.55 -10.59
N ARG A 512 16.95 20.77 -10.18
CA ARG A 512 15.85 20.36 -11.06
C ARG A 512 14.52 20.79 -10.43
N LEU A 513 13.73 21.53 -11.17
CA LEU A 513 12.42 21.99 -10.74
C LEU A 513 11.33 21.53 -11.71
N GLY A 514 10.20 21.13 -11.16
CA GLY A 514 9.00 20.80 -11.89
C GLY A 514 7.87 21.79 -11.61
N VAL A 515 6.95 21.93 -12.55
CA VAL A 515 5.71 22.69 -12.39
C VAL A 515 4.54 21.72 -12.56
N PRO A 516 3.71 21.53 -11.53
CA PRO A 516 2.46 20.82 -11.69
C PRO A 516 1.59 21.55 -12.72
N ALA A 517 1.09 20.82 -13.71
CA ALA A 517 0.12 21.40 -14.62
C ALA A 517 -1.13 21.84 -13.84
N PRO A 518 -1.84 22.90 -14.24
CA PRO A 518 -3.12 23.25 -13.66
C PRO A 518 -4.05 22.02 -13.79
N PRO A 519 -4.93 21.77 -12.79
CA PRO A 519 -5.85 20.64 -12.87
C PRO A 519 -6.59 20.70 -14.20
N ALA A 520 -6.46 19.63 -14.98
CA ALA A 520 -7.11 19.53 -16.27
C ALA A 520 -8.62 19.68 -16.04
N ALA A 521 -9.25 20.61 -16.79
CA ALA A 521 -10.68 20.86 -16.73
C ALA A 521 -11.45 19.53 -16.68
N ARG A 522 -12.49 19.49 -15.83
CA ARG A 522 -13.40 18.36 -15.59
C ARG A 522 -13.62 17.55 -16.87
N GLY A 523 -13.16 16.29 -16.93
CA GLY A 523 -13.52 15.39 -18.03
C GLY A 523 -12.41 14.60 -18.72
N ARG A 524 -11.15 14.60 -18.28
CA ARG A 524 -10.18 13.66 -18.85
C ARG A 524 -10.54 12.24 -18.42
N LYS A 525 -11.16 11.50 -19.35
CA LYS A 525 -11.38 10.05 -19.25
C LYS A 525 -10.04 9.37 -18.96
N ARG A 526 -10.05 8.35 -18.08
CA ARG A 526 -8.88 7.48 -17.82
C ARG A 526 -8.19 7.13 -19.14
N PRO A 527 -6.86 7.11 -19.22
CA PRO A 527 -6.13 6.75 -20.43
C PRO A 527 -6.63 5.40 -20.95
N LYS A 528 -6.95 5.31 -22.23
CA LYS A 528 -7.44 4.07 -22.89
C LYS A 528 -6.48 2.88 -22.68
N ALA A 529 -5.17 3.14 -22.52
CA ALA A 529 -4.16 2.13 -22.25
C ALA A 529 -4.35 1.39 -20.92
N LEU A 530 -4.84 2.06 -19.86
CA LEU A 530 -5.12 1.43 -18.57
C LEU A 530 -6.41 0.60 -18.57
N ARG A 531 -7.35 0.88 -19.48
CA ARG A 531 -8.53 0.02 -19.70
C ARG A 531 -8.17 -1.33 -20.30
N LYS A 532 -7.03 -1.43 -21.01
CA LYS A 532 -6.57 -2.68 -21.66
C LYS A 532 -5.87 -3.68 -20.73
N GLY A 533 -5.49 -3.31 -19.51
CA GLY A 533 -4.65 -4.14 -18.63
C GLY A 533 -5.35 -5.34 -17.98
N LEU A 534 -6.70 -5.35 -17.88
CA LEU A 534 -7.46 -6.48 -17.31
C LEU A 534 -8.50 -7.04 -18.27
N ALA A 535 -8.89 -6.26 -19.25
CA ALA A 535 -9.75 -6.68 -20.33
C ALA A 535 -8.94 -6.65 -21.62
N SER A 536 -7.92 -7.50 -21.74
CA SER A 536 -7.45 -7.87 -23.08
C SER A 536 -8.63 -8.56 -23.76
N GLU A 537 -9.28 -7.89 -24.70
CA GLU A 537 -10.21 -8.40 -25.69
C GLU A 537 -11.67 -8.67 -25.30
N MET A 538 -12.08 -8.68 -24.00
CA MET A 538 -13.46 -8.92 -23.63
C MET A 538 -14.10 -7.67 -23.01
N SER A 539 -15.21 -7.18 -23.59
CA SER A 539 -16.03 -6.15 -22.99
C SER A 539 -16.99 -6.80 -21.97
N PRO A 540 -16.87 -6.50 -20.67
CA PRO A 540 -17.81 -7.03 -19.68
C PRO A 540 -19.21 -6.43 -19.92
N ASP A 541 -20.24 -7.24 -19.66
CA ASP A 541 -21.60 -6.76 -19.57
C ASP A 541 -21.78 -6.06 -18.21
N GLU A 542 -21.84 -4.73 -18.20
CA GLU A 542 -21.89 -3.93 -16.97
C GLU A 542 -23.14 -4.23 -16.12
N GLU A 543 -24.29 -4.47 -16.74
CA GLU A 543 -25.52 -4.83 -16.02
C GLU A 543 -25.42 -6.20 -15.37
N LEU A 544 -24.90 -7.18 -16.09
CA LEU A 544 -24.69 -8.51 -15.54
C LEU A 544 -23.62 -8.50 -14.44
N PHE A 545 -22.55 -7.72 -14.60
CA PHE A 545 -21.53 -7.56 -13.57
C PHE A 545 -22.14 -7.03 -12.25
N GLU A 546 -22.97 -5.98 -12.29
CA GLU A 546 -23.60 -5.46 -11.08
C GLU A 546 -24.58 -6.45 -10.44
N ARG A 547 -25.31 -7.24 -11.22
CA ARG A 547 -26.17 -8.32 -10.71
C ARG A 547 -25.37 -9.42 -10.04
N LEU A 548 -24.23 -9.83 -10.60
CA LEU A 548 -23.31 -10.82 -10.00
C LEU A 548 -22.68 -10.26 -8.72
N ARG A 549 -22.34 -8.97 -8.70
CA ARG A 549 -21.82 -8.27 -7.52
C ARG A 549 -22.86 -8.22 -6.39
N GLN A 550 -24.12 -7.94 -6.71
CA GLN A 550 -25.23 -7.99 -5.76
C GLN A 550 -25.41 -9.40 -5.18
N LEU A 551 -25.41 -10.45 -6.02
CA LEU A 551 -25.48 -11.85 -5.57
C LEU A 551 -24.33 -12.17 -4.61
N ARG A 552 -23.10 -11.81 -4.98
CA ARG A 552 -21.92 -12.02 -4.13
C ARG A 552 -22.08 -11.36 -2.76
N ARG A 553 -22.60 -10.13 -2.71
CA ARG A 553 -22.87 -9.41 -1.45
C ARG A 553 -23.88 -10.16 -0.59
N LEU A 554 -25.01 -10.58 -1.16
CA LEU A 554 -26.04 -11.35 -0.45
C LEU A 554 -25.49 -12.67 0.13
N ILE A 555 -24.66 -13.39 -0.64
CA ILE A 555 -24.02 -14.63 -0.16
C ILE A 555 -23.02 -14.33 0.95
N SER A 556 -22.19 -13.30 0.80
CA SER A 556 -21.16 -12.92 1.78
C SER A 556 -21.77 -12.48 3.11
N GLU A 557 -22.84 -11.71 3.09
CA GLU A 557 -23.60 -11.29 4.29
C GLU A 557 -24.18 -12.48 5.03
N ARG A 558 -24.76 -13.44 4.32
CA ARG A 558 -25.33 -14.67 4.94
C ARG A 558 -24.26 -15.55 5.57
N LEU A 559 -23.07 -15.62 4.98
CA LEU A 559 -21.96 -16.43 5.47
C LEU A 559 -21.10 -15.71 6.53
N GLY A 560 -21.29 -14.40 6.71
CA GLY A 560 -20.45 -13.59 7.59
C GLY A 560 -18.99 -13.49 7.12
N VAL A 561 -18.75 -13.58 5.80
CA VAL A 561 -17.40 -13.50 5.22
C VAL A 561 -17.29 -12.31 4.27
N PRO A 562 -16.08 -11.74 4.07
CA PRO A 562 -15.87 -10.69 3.09
C PRO A 562 -16.26 -11.11 1.66
N PRO A 563 -16.81 -10.22 0.80
CA PRO A 563 -17.24 -10.53 -0.56
C PRO A 563 -16.15 -11.18 -1.44
N TYR A 564 -14.89 -10.77 -1.29
CA TYR A 564 -13.78 -11.35 -2.05
C TYR A 564 -13.47 -12.82 -1.71
N VAL A 565 -13.89 -13.29 -0.54
CA VAL A 565 -13.76 -14.72 -0.14
C VAL A 565 -14.67 -15.58 -1.02
N VAL A 566 -15.86 -15.09 -1.37
CA VAL A 566 -16.74 -15.75 -2.33
C VAL A 566 -16.10 -15.72 -3.73
N PHE A 567 -15.99 -14.56 -4.35
CA PHE A 567 -15.27 -14.34 -5.61
C PHE A 567 -14.66 -12.95 -5.68
N HIS A 568 -13.47 -12.85 -6.28
CA HIS A 568 -12.86 -11.55 -6.62
C HIS A 568 -13.61 -10.87 -7.77
N ASP A 569 -13.52 -9.53 -7.87
CA ASP A 569 -14.12 -8.77 -8.97
C ASP A 569 -13.63 -9.25 -10.34
N SER A 570 -12.37 -9.68 -10.45
CA SER A 570 -11.81 -10.25 -11.69
C SER A 570 -12.58 -11.47 -12.18
N ALA A 571 -13.02 -12.34 -11.27
CA ALA A 571 -13.86 -13.48 -11.64
C ALA A 571 -15.26 -13.04 -12.11
N LEU A 572 -15.86 -12.03 -11.46
CA LEU A 572 -17.16 -11.49 -11.87
C LEU A 572 -17.09 -10.80 -13.24
N VAL A 573 -16.00 -10.07 -13.51
CA VAL A 573 -15.73 -9.46 -14.82
C VAL A 573 -15.66 -10.55 -15.89
N GLU A 574 -14.89 -11.62 -15.64
CA GLU A 574 -14.75 -12.73 -16.58
C GLU A 574 -16.08 -13.49 -16.76
N MET A 575 -16.85 -13.72 -15.68
CA MET A 575 -18.20 -14.31 -15.77
C MET A 575 -19.15 -13.44 -16.59
N SER A 576 -19.14 -12.12 -16.42
CA SER A 576 -20.01 -11.21 -17.16
C SER A 576 -19.67 -11.12 -18.65
N ALA A 577 -18.38 -11.30 -18.98
CA ALA A 577 -17.91 -11.30 -20.35
C ALA A 577 -18.16 -12.65 -21.06
N LEU A 578 -17.83 -13.77 -20.41
CA LEU A 578 -17.94 -15.13 -21.00
C LEU A 578 -19.36 -15.69 -20.94
N LYS A 579 -20.18 -15.24 -19.98
CA LYS A 579 -21.56 -15.72 -19.74
C LYS A 579 -21.66 -17.25 -19.72
N PRO A 580 -20.90 -17.94 -18.85
CA PRO A 580 -20.90 -19.41 -18.81
C PRO A 580 -22.30 -19.94 -18.53
N LYS A 581 -22.71 -20.98 -19.28
CA LYS A 581 -24.06 -21.59 -19.15
C LYS A 581 -24.03 -22.94 -18.45
N THR A 582 -22.86 -23.54 -18.27
CA THR A 582 -22.69 -24.84 -17.60
C THR A 582 -21.68 -24.76 -16.47
N ARG A 583 -21.70 -25.75 -15.57
CA ARG A 583 -20.73 -25.83 -14.45
C ARG A 583 -19.29 -25.98 -14.97
N GLU A 584 -19.10 -26.72 -16.05
CA GLU A 584 -17.79 -26.93 -16.68
C GLU A 584 -17.26 -25.62 -17.27
N ALA A 585 -18.11 -24.83 -17.94
CA ALA A 585 -17.74 -23.52 -18.45
C ALA A 585 -17.43 -22.54 -17.31
N LEU A 586 -18.19 -22.58 -16.20
CA LEU A 586 -17.95 -21.75 -15.03
C LEU A 586 -16.65 -22.15 -14.30
N ARG A 587 -16.29 -23.43 -14.26
CA ARG A 587 -15.02 -23.92 -13.74
C ARG A 587 -13.81 -23.36 -14.49
N GLY A 588 -13.99 -23.03 -15.78
CA GLY A 588 -12.96 -22.41 -16.60
C GLY A 588 -12.67 -20.94 -16.27
N VAL A 589 -13.56 -20.27 -15.50
CA VAL A 589 -13.38 -18.90 -15.07
C VAL A 589 -12.28 -18.83 -13.99
N LYS A 590 -11.35 -17.88 -14.16
CA LYS A 590 -10.22 -17.70 -13.27
C LYS A 590 -10.67 -17.37 -11.83
N GLY A 591 -10.23 -18.19 -10.86
CA GLY A 591 -10.58 -18.04 -9.44
C GLY A 591 -11.82 -18.84 -9.01
N VAL A 592 -12.36 -19.69 -9.87
CA VAL A 592 -13.43 -20.64 -9.56
C VAL A 592 -12.84 -22.04 -9.32
N GLY A 593 -12.47 -22.31 -8.09
CA GLY A 593 -12.02 -23.64 -7.64
C GLY A 593 -13.20 -24.60 -7.42
N ASP A 594 -12.92 -25.90 -7.32
CA ASP A 594 -13.94 -26.95 -7.22
C ASP A 594 -14.93 -26.71 -6.07
N ARG A 595 -14.43 -26.37 -4.87
CA ARG A 595 -15.27 -26.10 -3.70
C ARG A 595 -16.20 -24.90 -3.88
N LYS A 596 -15.69 -23.82 -4.47
CA LYS A 596 -16.50 -22.62 -4.76
C LYS A 596 -17.54 -22.91 -5.84
N LEU A 597 -17.18 -23.72 -6.84
CA LEU A 597 -18.11 -24.20 -7.86
C LEU A 597 -19.24 -25.03 -7.25
N GLU A 598 -18.92 -25.92 -6.32
CA GLU A 598 -19.91 -26.73 -5.60
C GLU A 598 -20.87 -25.86 -4.79
N ARG A 599 -20.32 -24.92 -3.98
CA ARG A 599 -21.12 -24.07 -3.08
C ARG A 599 -21.93 -22.99 -3.78
N TYR A 600 -21.33 -22.32 -4.75
CA TYR A 600 -21.87 -21.09 -5.33
C TYR A 600 -22.24 -21.21 -6.79
N GLY A 601 -21.73 -22.22 -7.51
CA GLY A 601 -21.83 -22.32 -8.96
C GLY A 601 -23.25 -22.24 -9.49
N THR A 602 -24.20 -22.94 -8.85
CA THR A 602 -25.62 -22.92 -9.25
C THR A 602 -26.22 -21.54 -9.14
N ALA A 603 -25.97 -20.80 -8.04
CA ALA A 603 -26.52 -19.47 -7.82
C ALA A 603 -25.98 -18.45 -8.85
N PHE A 604 -24.67 -18.53 -9.17
CA PHE A 604 -24.08 -17.65 -10.18
C PHE A 604 -24.57 -17.97 -11.60
N LEU A 605 -24.71 -19.23 -11.97
CA LEU A 605 -25.30 -19.65 -13.26
C LEU A 605 -26.76 -19.20 -13.40
N ASP A 606 -27.52 -19.23 -12.33
CA ASP A 606 -28.91 -18.75 -12.30
C ASP A 606 -28.97 -17.25 -12.63
N VAL A 607 -28.12 -16.42 -12.02
CA VAL A 607 -28.07 -14.98 -12.32
C VAL A 607 -27.57 -14.71 -13.75
N ILE A 608 -26.56 -15.45 -14.22
CA ILE A 608 -26.10 -15.36 -15.60
C ILE A 608 -27.22 -15.71 -16.60
N SER A 609 -28.09 -16.64 -16.22
CA SER A 609 -29.23 -17.06 -17.04
C SER A 609 -30.47 -16.14 -16.91
N GLY A 610 -30.36 -15.02 -16.16
CA GLY A 610 -31.40 -14.01 -16.07
C GLY A 610 -32.24 -14.02 -14.78
N ARG A 611 -32.00 -14.93 -13.82
CA ARG A 611 -32.71 -14.92 -12.53
C ARG A 611 -32.29 -13.73 -11.65
N PRO A 612 -33.19 -13.20 -10.81
CA PRO A 612 -32.84 -12.17 -9.84
C PRO A 612 -31.84 -12.67 -8.78
N PRO A 613 -30.87 -11.83 -8.34
CA PRO A 613 -29.87 -12.21 -7.34
C PRO A 613 -30.45 -12.71 -6.01
N GLU A 614 -31.54 -12.10 -5.55
CA GLU A 614 -32.21 -12.44 -4.29
C GLU A 614 -32.75 -13.91 -4.30
N SER A 615 -33.35 -14.32 -5.42
CA SER A 615 -33.86 -15.68 -5.59
C SER A 615 -32.76 -16.70 -5.82
N ALA A 616 -31.64 -16.31 -6.41
CA ALA A 616 -30.49 -17.17 -6.63
C ALA A 616 -29.67 -17.37 -5.34
N ALA A 617 -29.55 -16.36 -4.48
CA ALA A 617 -28.80 -16.42 -3.22
C ALA A 617 -29.31 -17.53 -2.28
N SER A 618 -30.61 -17.82 -2.26
CA SER A 618 -31.19 -18.89 -1.43
C SER A 618 -30.71 -20.29 -1.80
N ARG A 619 -30.12 -20.48 -2.97
CA ARG A 619 -29.65 -21.78 -3.50
C ARG A 619 -28.15 -22.02 -3.29
N SER A 620 -27.43 -21.08 -2.71
CA SER A 620 -26.04 -21.33 -2.30
C SER A 620 -26.05 -22.06 -0.97
N SER A 621 -25.54 -23.28 -0.94
CA SER A 621 -25.48 -24.18 0.23
C SER A 621 -24.23 -23.91 1.08
#